data_ac0c45e629eb36c9e610e2f22a66a481
#
_entry.id   ac0c45e629eb36c9e610e2f22a66a481
#
_cell.length_a   1.000
_cell.length_b   1.000
_cell.length_c   1.000
_cell.angle_alpha   90.00
_cell.angle_beta   90.00
_cell.angle_gamma   90.00
#
_symmetry.space_group_name_H-M   'P 1'
#
loop_
_entity.id
_entity.type
_entity.pdbx_description
1 polymer ?
#
loop_
_entity_poly.entity_id
_entity_poly.type
_entity_poly.pdbx_seq_one_letter_code
_entity_poly.pdbx_strand_id
1 'polypeptide(L)'
;MIFSPQKQKFIDAATDMFGGGAVLSKQNVRDASAKAGVPKAGWFMKAHKVGYNQFQLPSESQGVVQTNVVSEPEAQTTVNLVATNMESQNLVPSPFDGFVPWGHHSTIKQIVKSGLFYPVFVTGLSGNGKTLMIEQIHAEMKKELIRVNITIETDEDDLLGGFRLVSGETKFVPGPVIEAMERGCTLLLDECDLGSNKLMALQPVLEGKGVYLKKVNKWVTPKNGFNVMATANTKGKGSDDGRFIGTNILNEAFLERFAITIEQPYATTAVEKKIVLGAMKKYGKVDEDFATNLVTWAEVIRKTFFDGGIDELISTRRLDHIVKAFAIFGDKLKAIDLCIARFDDETKESFKDLYTKVDAGVDLNEVEENPY
;
A
#
# COMPACT_ATOMS: atom_id res chain seq x y z
N MET A 1 27.72 28.69 23.16
CA MET A 1 28.11 29.12 21.78
C MET A 1 29.00 30.34 21.91
N ILE A 2 30.21 30.34 21.36
CA ILE A 2 31.10 31.51 21.35
C ILE A 2 30.75 32.35 20.11
N PHE A 3 30.14 33.49 20.35
CA PHE A 3 29.83 34.42 19.30
C PHE A 3 31.05 35.32 18.98
N SER A 4 31.17 35.80 17.73
CA SER A 4 32.16 36.81 17.42
C SER A 4 31.88 38.10 18.21
N PRO A 5 32.88 38.96 18.50
CA PRO A 5 32.69 40.16 19.34
C PRO A 5 31.53 41.06 18.93
N GLN A 6 31.26 41.19 17.62
CA GLN A 6 30.13 41.98 17.12
C GLN A 6 28.77 41.28 17.33
N LYS A 7 28.74 39.93 17.21
CA LYS A 7 27.54 39.16 17.47
C LYS A 7 27.22 39.14 18.96
N GLN A 8 28.22 39.07 19.81
CA GLN A 8 28.06 39.13 21.27
C GLN A 8 27.46 40.45 21.72
N LYS A 9 27.98 41.60 21.20
CA LYS A 9 27.39 42.91 21.49
C LYS A 9 25.90 43.02 21.17
N PHE A 10 25.47 42.39 20.08
CA PHE A 10 24.06 42.34 19.74
C PHE A 10 23.24 41.48 20.75
N ILE A 11 23.74 40.31 21.11
CA ILE A 11 23.07 39.41 22.07
C ILE A 11 22.98 40.12 23.42
N ASP A 12 24.02 40.72 23.91
CA ASP A 12 24.04 41.44 25.21
C ASP A 12 23.04 42.59 25.19
N ALA A 13 23.03 43.42 24.14
CA ALA A 13 22.08 44.52 24.03
C ALA A 13 20.62 44.06 23.91
N ALA A 14 20.38 42.96 23.21
CA ALA A 14 19.05 42.37 23.09
C ALA A 14 18.59 41.75 24.40
N THR A 15 19.49 41.08 25.12
CA THR A 15 19.20 40.49 26.44
C THR A 15 18.91 41.57 27.48
N ASP A 16 19.66 42.67 27.49
CA ASP A 16 19.41 43.87 28.32
C ASP A 16 18.06 44.49 28.07
N MET A 17 17.61 44.53 26.82
CA MET A 17 16.35 45.21 26.43
C MET A 17 15.12 44.33 26.64
N PHE A 18 15.24 43.04 26.45
CA PHE A 18 14.09 42.14 26.31
C PHE A 18 14.13 40.91 27.24
N GLY A 19 15.23 40.70 27.94
CA GLY A 19 15.46 39.50 28.78
C GLY A 19 16.01 38.32 28.04
N GLY A 20 16.80 37.46 28.74
CA GLY A 20 17.34 36.21 28.15
C GLY A 20 16.20 35.25 27.83
N GLY A 21 16.28 34.59 26.66
CA GLY A 21 15.27 33.66 26.18
C GLY A 21 13.99 34.31 25.60
N ALA A 22 13.91 35.64 25.52
CA ALA A 22 12.75 36.33 24.99
C ALA A 22 12.54 36.09 23.48
N VAL A 23 11.28 36.07 23.06
CA VAL A 23 10.91 36.00 21.64
C VAL A 23 10.77 37.42 21.07
N LEU A 24 11.67 37.75 20.15
CA LEU A 24 11.77 39.09 19.54
C LEU A 24 10.97 39.20 18.25
N SER A 25 10.30 40.33 18.03
CA SER A 25 9.77 40.69 16.73
C SER A 25 10.89 41.24 15.81
N LYS A 26 10.60 41.36 14.53
CA LYS A 26 11.55 41.99 13.56
C LYS A 26 11.90 43.44 13.91
N GLN A 27 10.97 44.16 14.58
CA GLN A 27 11.21 45.51 15.08
C GLN A 27 12.16 45.47 16.26
N ASN A 28 11.93 44.61 17.26
CA ASN A 28 12.80 44.46 18.41
C ASN A 28 14.25 44.10 18.03
N VAL A 29 14.43 43.25 16.97
CA VAL A 29 15.76 42.95 16.45
C VAL A 29 16.45 44.16 15.82
N ARG A 30 15.69 45.08 15.18
CA ARG A 30 16.22 46.34 14.65
C ARG A 30 16.64 47.28 15.78
N ASP A 31 15.81 47.37 16.82
CA ASP A 31 16.07 48.27 17.95
C ASP A 31 17.30 47.82 18.78
N ALA A 32 17.42 46.50 19.01
CA ALA A 32 18.62 45.92 19.61
C ALA A 32 19.90 46.13 18.72
N SER A 33 19.76 46.00 17.40
CA SER A 33 20.89 46.29 16.47
C SER A 33 21.33 47.74 16.53
N ALA A 34 20.40 48.69 16.62
CA ALA A 34 20.67 50.10 16.76
C ALA A 34 21.38 50.41 18.10
N LYS A 35 20.91 49.87 19.23
CA LYS A 35 21.52 50.00 20.57
C LYS A 35 22.93 49.41 20.61
N ALA A 36 23.14 48.24 19.95
CA ALA A 36 24.44 47.60 19.91
C ALA A 36 25.46 48.27 18.96
N GLY A 37 25.04 49.22 18.10
CA GLY A 37 25.86 49.82 17.06
C GLY A 37 26.28 48.79 15.99
N VAL A 38 25.49 47.74 15.75
CA VAL A 38 25.81 46.66 14.83
C VAL A 38 24.90 46.73 13.61
N PRO A 39 25.42 46.74 12.37
CA PRO A 39 24.58 46.78 11.18
C PRO A 39 23.75 45.52 11.06
N LYS A 40 22.46 45.67 10.77
CA LYS A 40 21.40 44.64 10.55
C LYS A 40 21.76 43.22 10.97
N ALA A 41 21.27 42.76 12.15
CA ALA A 41 21.49 41.39 12.64
C ALA A 41 20.76 40.31 11.78
N GLY A 42 20.96 40.33 10.47
CA GLY A 42 20.37 39.36 9.55
C GLY A 42 20.77 37.90 9.85
N TRP A 43 21.99 37.71 10.36
CA TRP A 43 22.45 36.41 10.84
C TRP A 43 21.62 35.88 11.99
N PHE A 44 21.19 36.73 12.93
CA PHE A 44 20.36 36.39 14.07
C PHE A 44 18.96 36.00 13.61
N MET A 45 18.34 36.77 12.73
CA MET A 45 17.03 36.47 12.15
C MET A 45 17.01 35.19 11.36
N LYS A 46 18.15 34.76 10.78
CA LYS A 46 18.27 33.53 10.02
C LYS A 46 18.51 32.31 10.94
N ALA A 47 19.30 32.46 12.00
CA ALA A 47 19.71 31.36 12.89
C ALA A 47 18.72 31.09 14.05
N HIS A 48 17.96 32.11 14.48
CA HIS A 48 17.10 32.02 15.68
C HIS A 48 15.61 32.23 15.40
N LYS A 49 15.16 31.93 14.17
CA LYS A 49 13.77 32.06 13.78
C LYS A 49 12.91 30.94 14.40
N VAL A 50 11.87 31.29 15.16
CA VAL A 50 10.93 30.38 15.82
C VAL A 50 9.49 30.47 15.29
N GLY A 51 9.20 31.51 14.47
CA GLY A 51 7.88 31.70 13.86
C GLY A 51 7.87 32.79 12.78
N TYR A 52 6.69 33.13 12.26
CA TYR A 52 6.56 34.24 11.31
C TYR A 52 6.90 35.58 12.00
N ASN A 53 8.01 36.24 11.59
CA ASN A 53 8.56 37.42 12.22
C ASN A 53 8.89 37.29 13.73
N GLN A 54 9.18 36.10 14.21
CA GLN A 54 9.53 35.82 15.62
C GLN A 54 10.90 35.13 15.69
N PHE A 55 11.76 35.62 16.62
CA PHE A 55 13.15 35.19 16.77
C PHE A 55 13.48 35.05 18.26
N GLN A 56 14.01 33.91 18.70
CA GLN A 56 14.27 33.64 20.11
C GLN A 56 15.70 33.97 20.50
N LEU A 57 15.86 34.71 21.62
CA LEU A 57 17.17 34.94 22.22
C LEU A 57 17.66 33.69 22.94
N PRO A 58 18.97 33.40 22.94
CA PRO A 58 19.54 32.35 23.77
C PRO A 58 19.30 32.61 25.26
N SER A 59 18.90 31.59 26.02
CA SER A 59 18.82 31.65 27.48
C SER A 59 20.17 31.27 28.08
N GLU A 60 20.65 31.99 29.07
CA GLU A 60 21.82 31.60 29.86
C GLU A 60 21.44 30.39 30.75
N SER A 61 22.02 29.23 30.50
CA SER A 61 22.09 28.15 31.48
C SER A 61 23.55 27.95 31.87
N GLN A 62 23.82 28.09 33.14
CA GLN A 62 25.13 27.90 33.75
C GLN A 62 25.64 26.47 33.60
N GLY A 63 26.93 26.32 33.28
CA GLY A 63 27.59 25.04 33.27
C GLY A 63 29.09 25.19 33.12
N VAL A 64 29.77 24.88 34.20
CA VAL A 64 31.22 24.94 34.47
C VAL A 64 32.07 24.27 33.39
N VAL A 65 33.11 24.94 32.94
CA VAL A 65 34.14 24.46 32.00
C VAL A 65 35.20 23.64 32.77
N GLN A 66 35.46 22.44 32.30
CA GLN A 66 36.75 21.81 32.41
C GLN A 66 37.31 21.48 31.03
N THR A 67 38.43 22.11 30.71
CA THR A 67 39.22 21.87 29.53
C THR A 67 39.99 20.55 29.69
N ASN A 68 39.75 19.60 28.80
CA ASN A 68 40.73 18.56 28.48
C ASN A 68 40.81 18.42 26.94
N VAL A 69 42.00 18.67 26.47
CA VAL A 69 42.41 18.44 25.06
C VAL A 69 42.50 16.94 24.87
N VAL A 70 41.64 16.38 24.04
CA VAL A 70 41.78 15.05 23.46
C VAL A 70 41.40 15.09 22.00
N SER A 71 42.30 14.54 21.21
CA SER A 71 42.22 14.25 19.76
C SER A 71 40.82 14.01 19.19
N GLU A 72 40.61 14.53 17.98
CA GLU A 72 39.43 14.29 17.14
C GLU A 72 39.05 12.79 17.11
N PRO A 73 37.82 12.45 17.47
CA PRO A 73 37.21 11.24 16.94
C PRO A 73 36.39 11.60 15.71
N GLU A 74 36.57 10.84 14.65
CA GLU A 74 35.69 10.79 13.51
C GLU A 74 34.22 10.86 13.96
N ALA A 75 33.48 11.83 13.42
CA ALA A 75 32.06 11.97 13.69
C ALA A 75 31.32 10.72 13.16
N GLN A 76 31.19 9.70 13.98
CA GLN A 76 30.17 8.69 13.77
C GLN A 76 28.83 9.38 13.98
N THR A 77 28.21 9.77 12.86
CA THR A 77 26.80 10.18 12.84
C THR A 77 25.99 8.96 13.20
N THR A 78 25.70 8.78 14.49
CA THR A 78 24.70 7.80 14.92
C THR A 78 23.36 8.27 14.40
N VAL A 79 22.97 7.75 13.25
CA VAL A 79 21.61 7.91 12.73
C VAL A 79 20.71 7.08 13.65
N ASN A 80 20.02 7.74 14.57
CA ASN A 80 19.02 7.10 15.40
C ASN A 80 17.88 6.66 14.48
N LEU A 81 17.80 5.37 14.21
CA LEU A 81 16.62 4.76 13.63
C LEU A 81 15.48 4.97 14.63
N VAL A 82 14.45 5.71 14.23
CA VAL A 82 13.20 5.69 14.97
C VAL A 82 12.60 4.31 14.72
N ALA A 83 12.74 3.42 15.69
CA ALA A 83 11.80 2.34 15.81
C ALA A 83 10.44 3.00 16.00
N THR A 84 9.68 3.13 14.93
CA THR A 84 8.26 3.43 15.05
C THR A 84 7.69 2.32 15.91
N ASN A 85 6.65 2.60 16.73
CA ASN A 85 5.98 1.63 17.61
C ASN A 85 5.35 0.43 16.86
N MET A 86 5.82 0.10 15.66
CA MET A 86 5.38 -1.00 14.83
C MET A 86 5.84 -2.36 15.37
N GLU A 87 6.92 -2.43 16.16
CA GLU A 87 7.34 -3.68 16.80
C GLU A 87 6.30 -4.29 17.75
N SER A 88 5.40 -3.50 18.29
CA SER A 88 4.32 -3.94 19.19
C SER A 88 3.00 -4.26 18.46
N GLN A 89 2.86 -3.88 17.18
CA GLN A 89 1.63 -4.09 16.43
C GLN A 89 1.59 -5.49 15.84
N ASN A 90 0.52 -6.22 16.14
CA ASN A 90 0.23 -7.49 15.50
C ASN A 90 -0.28 -7.26 14.07
N LEU A 91 0.45 -7.74 13.07
CA LEU A 91 0.14 -7.59 11.65
C LEU A 91 -0.50 -8.86 11.04
N VAL A 92 -1.04 -9.75 11.87
CA VAL A 92 -1.84 -10.87 11.39
C VAL A 92 -3.16 -10.34 10.83
N PRO A 93 -3.51 -10.62 9.55
CA PRO A 93 -4.77 -10.16 8.98
C PRO A 93 -5.98 -10.70 9.77
N SER A 94 -7.06 -9.93 9.80
CA SER A 94 -8.33 -10.42 10.33
C SER A 94 -8.93 -11.45 9.37
N PRO A 95 -9.43 -12.60 9.86
CA PRO A 95 -10.07 -13.58 9.01
C PRO A 95 -11.34 -13.01 8.38
N PHE A 96 -11.55 -13.31 7.10
CA PHE A 96 -12.77 -12.94 6.40
C PHE A 96 -13.86 -13.96 6.73
N ASP A 97 -14.93 -13.48 7.35
CA ASP A 97 -16.07 -14.31 7.71
C ASP A 97 -16.82 -14.77 6.47
N GLY A 98 -17.05 -16.10 6.39
CA GLY A 98 -17.69 -16.73 5.24
C GLY A 98 -16.76 -16.97 4.05
N PHE A 99 -15.44 -16.92 4.23
CA PHE A 99 -14.50 -17.28 3.17
C PHE A 99 -14.68 -18.72 2.69
N VAL A 100 -14.75 -18.90 1.37
CA VAL A 100 -14.81 -20.22 0.73
C VAL A 100 -13.52 -20.41 -0.07
N PRO A 101 -12.70 -21.42 0.22
CA PRO A 101 -11.45 -21.66 -0.51
C PRO A 101 -11.72 -22.18 -1.92
N TRP A 102 -10.97 -21.68 -2.91
CA TRP A 102 -10.97 -22.19 -4.29
C TRP A 102 -9.62 -21.95 -4.98
N GLY A 103 -9.49 -22.47 -6.19
CA GLY A 103 -8.31 -22.28 -7.01
C GLY A 103 -7.05 -22.76 -6.29
N HIS A 104 -6.08 -21.87 -6.21
CA HIS A 104 -4.75 -22.18 -5.68
C HIS A 104 -4.60 -21.97 -4.16
N HIS A 105 -5.71 -21.84 -3.41
CA HIS A 105 -5.68 -21.65 -1.96
C HIS A 105 -4.81 -22.69 -1.24
N SER A 106 -4.99 -24.00 -1.54
CA SER A 106 -4.21 -25.07 -0.91
C SER A 106 -2.73 -25.00 -1.23
N THR A 107 -2.38 -24.65 -2.47
CA THR A 107 -0.99 -24.51 -2.93
C THR A 107 -0.28 -23.38 -2.18
N ILE A 108 -0.89 -22.19 -2.13
CA ILE A 108 -0.31 -21.05 -1.42
C ILE A 108 -0.24 -21.33 0.09
N LYS A 109 -1.26 -21.99 0.65
CA LYS A 109 -1.26 -22.37 2.07
C LYS A 109 -0.10 -23.33 2.41
N GLN A 110 0.23 -24.28 1.54
CA GLN A 110 1.40 -25.15 1.71
C GLN A 110 2.70 -24.37 1.69
N ILE A 111 2.85 -23.41 0.77
CA ILE A 111 4.04 -22.53 0.69
C ILE A 111 4.18 -21.72 1.99
N VAL A 112 3.12 -21.05 2.44
CA VAL A 112 3.14 -20.28 3.70
C VAL A 112 3.43 -21.18 4.89
N LYS A 113 2.91 -22.42 4.90
CA LYS A 113 3.15 -23.39 5.97
C LYS A 113 4.59 -23.86 6.02
N SER A 114 5.25 -24.01 4.87
CA SER A 114 6.64 -24.48 4.79
C SER A 114 7.63 -23.58 5.52
N GLY A 115 7.36 -22.28 5.59
CA GLY A 115 8.27 -21.29 6.15
C GLY A 115 9.56 -21.09 5.34
N LEU A 116 9.65 -21.73 4.16
CA LEU A 116 10.77 -21.54 3.24
C LEU A 116 10.61 -20.23 2.47
N PHE A 117 11.73 -19.60 2.15
CA PHE A 117 11.74 -18.48 1.21
C PHE A 117 11.43 -19.01 -0.19
N TYR A 118 10.25 -18.70 -0.69
CA TYR A 118 9.75 -19.16 -1.98
C TYR A 118 8.82 -18.09 -2.58
N PRO A 119 9.37 -17.10 -3.31
CA PRO A 119 8.58 -16.00 -3.85
C PRO A 119 7.53 -16.46 -4.85
N VAL A 120 6.31 -15.91 -4.72
CA VAL A 120 5.15 -16.31 -5.53
C VAL A 120 4.57 -15.10 -6.26
N PHE A 121 4.39 -15.19 -7.56
CA PHE A 121 3.66 -14.22 -8.37
C PHE A 121 2.26 -14.76 -8.66
N VAL A 122 1.21 -14.08 -8.17
CA VAL A 122 -0.19 -14.48 -8.33
C VAL A 122 -0.88 -13.54 -9.30
N THR A 123 -1.21 -14.05 -10.47
CA THR A 123 -1.90 -13.30 -11.52
C THR A 123 -3.36 -13.72 -11.66
N GLY A 124 -4.13 -12.99 -12.45
CA GLY A 124 -5.52 -13.30 -12.82
C GLY A 124 -6.39 -12.05 -12.82
N LEU A 125 -7.57 -12.15 -13.38
CA LEU A 125 -8.47 -11.03 -13.58
C LEU A 125 -8.88 -10.33 -12.27
N SER A 126 -9.26 -9.06 -12.37
CA SER A 126 -9.68 -8.25 -11.20
C SER A 126 -10.92 -8.84 -10.52
N GLY A 127 -10.96 -8.77 -9.19
CA GLY A 127 -12.12 -9.18 -8.40
C GLY A 127 -12.32 -10.70 -8.28
N ASN A 128 -11.32 -11.51 -8.61
CA ASN A 128 -11.31 -12.97 -8.45
C ASN A 128 -10.74 -13.45 -7.09
N GLY A 129 -10.45 -12.53 -6.16
CA GLY A 129 -10.05 -12.84 -4.78
C GLY A 129 -8.59 -13.17 -4.54
N LYS A 130 -7.65 -12.82 -5.43
CA LYS A 130 -6.19 -13.06 -5.25
C LYS A 130 -5.68 -12.57 -3.89
N THR A 131 -5.82 -11.29 -3.64
CA THR A 131 -5.35 -10.62 -2.42
C THR A 131 -6.06 -11.16 -1.17
N LEU A 132 -7.39 -11.30 -1.24
CA LEU A 132 -8.20 -11.84 -0.15
C LEU A 132 -7.77 -13.27 0.23
N MET A 133 -7.44 -14.11 -0.75
CA MET A 133 -6.97 -15.48 -0.52
C MET A 133 -5.65 -15.50 0.27
N ILE A 134 -4.70 -14.62 -0.10
CA ILE A 134 -3.41 -14.52 0.58
C ILE A 134 -3.61 -14.03 2.03
N GLU A 135 -4.41 -12.97 2.22
CA GLU A 135 -4.75 -12.44 3.55
C GLU A 135 -5.43 -13.50 4.42
N GLN A 136 -6.41 -14.22 3.87
CA GLN A 136 -7.13 -15.28 4.58
C GLN A 136 -6.22 -16.43 5.03
N ILE A 137 -5.29 -16.87 4.17
CA ILE A 137 -4.32 -17.89 4.51
C ILE A 137 -3.44 -17.46 5.69
N HIS A 138 -2.99 -16.22 5.70
CA HIS A 138 -2.17 -15.67 6.78
C HIS A 138 -2.98 -15.54 8.08
N ALA A 139 -4.24 -15.10 7.98
CA ALA A 139 -5.18 -15.07 9.11
C ALA A 139 -5.39 -16.45 9.74
N GLU A 140 -5.70 -17.46 8.92
CA GLU A 140 -5.90 -18.85 9.36
C GLU A 140 -4.66 -19.44 10.04
N MET A 141 -3.48 -19.08 9.52
CA MET A 141 -2.21 -19.57 10.04
C MET A 141 -1.62 -18.71 11.16
N LYS A 142 -2.28 -17.59 11.50
CA LYS A 142 -1.81 -16.62 12.49
C LYS A 142 -0.39 -16.12 12.18
N LYS A 143 -0.11 -15.90 10.89
CA LYS A 143 1.15 -15.34 10.40
C LYS A 143 0.98 -13.89 10.00
N GLU A 144 1.96 -13.08 10.33
CA GLU A 144 1.98 -11.67 9.96
C GLU A 144 2.14 -11.50 8.45
N LEU A 145 1.48 -10.47 7.92
CA LEU A 145 1.51 -10.08 6.51
C LEU A 145 1.62 -8.56 6.42
N ILE A 146 2.62 -8.08 5.72
CA ILE A 146 2.74 -6.66 5.37
C ILE A 146 2.32 -6.51 3.91
N ARG A 147 1.21 -5.81 3.68
CA ARG A 147 0.70 -5.52 2.35
C ARG A 147 1.09 -4.11 1.92
N VAL A 148 1.60 -4.00 0.70
CA VAL A 148 1.95 -2.73 0.05
C VAL A 148 1.24 -2.67 -1.29
N ASN A 149 0.35 -1.69 -1.46
CA ASN A 149 -0.24 -1.42 -2.77
C ASN A 149 0.79 -0.70 -3.64
N ILE A 150 1.12 -1.30 -4.76
CA ILE A 150 2.05 -0.74 -5.72
C ILE A 150 1.30 0.21 -6.66
N THR A 151 1.93 1.33 -6.95
CA THR A 151 1.44 2.33 -7.91
C THR A 151 2.59 2.74 -8.83
N ILE A 152 2.31 3.49 -9.88
CA ILE A 152 3.34 4.02 -10.79
C ILE A 152 4.34 4.94 -10.06
N GLU A 153 3.90 5.61 -8.99
CA GLU A 153 4.72 6.53 -8.19
C GLU A 153 5.59 5.81 -7.16
N THR A 154 5.25 4.56 -6.80
CA THR A 154 5.97 3.80 -5.78
C THR A 154 7.46 3.72 -6.09
N ASP A 155 8.29 4.12 -5.13
CA ASP A 155 9.73 4.19 -5.31
C ASP A 155 10.53 3.49 -4.21
N GLU A 156 11.87 3.60 -4.28
CA GLU A 156 12.79 2.99 -3.32
C GLU A 156 12.55 3.52 -1.90
N ASP A 157 12.21 4.81 -1.75
CA ASP A 157 11.96 5.44 -0.45
C ASP A 157 10.68 4.95 0.21
N ASP A 158 9.66 4.67 -0.61
CA ASP A 158 8.41 4.11 -0.13
C ASP A 158 8.58 2.65 0.31
N LEU A 159 9.41 1.90 -0.39
CA LEU A 159 9.60 0.46 -0.17
C LEU A 159 10.65 0.15 0.88
N LEU A 160 11.84 0.73 0.76
CA LEU A 160 12.98 0.46 1.64
C LEU A 160 13.07 1.45 2.81
N GLY A 161 12.49 2.64 2.67
CA GLY A 161 12.50 3.68 3.67
C GLY A 161 13.32 4.91 3.28
N GLY A 162 12.99 6.00 3.94
CA GLY A 162 13.57 7.30 3.65
C GLY A 162 13.61 8.22 4.87
N PHE A 163 14.22 9.38 4.68
CA PHE A 163 14.22 10.40 5.72
C PHE A 163 12.87 11.09 5.81
N ARG A 164 12.34 11.18 7.02
CA ARG A 164 11.08 11.85 7.34
C ARG A 164 11.29 12.84 8.50
N LEU A 165 10.48 13.90 8.51
CA LEU A 165 10.45 14.83 9.64
C LEU A 165 9.56 14.25 10.74
N VAL A 166 10.17 13.80 11.84
CA VAL A 166 9.47 13.21 12.99
C VAL A 166 9.76 14.04 14.23
N SER A 167 8.72 14.63 14.81
CA SER A 167 8.85 15.49 16.01
C SER A 167 9.89 16.62 15.86
N GLY A 168 9.99 17.22 14.66
CA GLY A 168 10.93 18.32 14.37
C GLY A 168 12.36 17.89 14.03
N GLU A 169 12.65 16.60 14.06
CA GLU A 169 13.96 16.03 13.67
C GLU A 169 13.86 15.23 12.39
N THR A 170 14.89 15.31 11.53
CA THR A 170 14.98 14.45 10.35
C THR A 170 15.49 13.08 10.76
N LYS A 171 14.63 12.05 10.62
CA LYS A 171 14.95 10.66 10.98
C LYS A 171 14.74 9.75 9.80
N PHE A 172 15.55 8.69 9.72
CA PHE A 172 15.29 7.62 8.76
C PHE A 172 14.18 6.72 9.29
N VAL A 173 13.12 6.54 8.49
CA VAL A 173 12.01 5.64 8.78
C VAL A 173 12.11 4.45 7.84
N PRO A 174 12.27 3.22 8.36
CA PRO A 174 12.26 2.01 7.53
C PRO A 174 10.96 1.88 6.76
N GLY A 175 11.05 1.39 5.52
CA GLY A 175 9.89 1.09 4.70
C GLY A 175 9.35 -0.33 4.98
N PRO A 176 8.17 -0.66 4.42
CA PRO A 176 7.48 -1.92 4.67
C PRO A 176 8.28 -3.16 4.26
N VAL A 177 9.14 -3.06 3.26
CA VAL A 177 10.04 -4.16 2.85
C VAL A 177 11.04 -4.46 3.97
N ILE A 178 11.67 -3.43 4.52
CA ILE A 178 12.65 -3.58 5.59
C ILE A 178 11.97 -4.11 6.84
N GLU A 179 10.79 -3.63 7.15
CA GLU A 179 10.01 -4.14 8.28
C GLU A 179 9.65 -5.62 8.12
N ALA A 180 9.19 -6.04 6.93
CA ALA A 180 8.90 -7.45 6.66
C ALA A 180 10.13 -8.34 6.81
N MET A 181 11.29 -7.87 6.31
CA MET A 181 12.57 -8.58 6.46
C MET A 181 12.99 -8.72 7.94
N GLU A 182 12.91 -7.62 8.70
CA GLU A 182 13.30 -7.59 10.12
C GLU A 182 12.34 -8.37 11.02
N ARG A 183 11.05 -8.46 10.67
CA ARG A 183 10.06 -9.29 11.38
C ARG A 183 10.12 -10.76 10.97
N GLY A 184 10.58 -11.08 9.76
CA GLY A 184 10.56 -12.44 9.21
C GLY A 184 9.14 -12.85 8.79
N CYS A 185 8.36 -11.92 8.27
CA CYS A 185 6.97 -12.15 7.84
C CYS A 185 6.82 -12.05 6.31
N THR A 186 5.63 -12.35 5.79
CA THR A 186 5.37 -12.25 4.36
C THR A 186 5.15 -10.80 3.95
N LEU A 187 5.88 -10.35 2.93
CA LEU A 187 5.63 -9.11 2.19
C LEU A 187 4.69 -9.40 1.01
N LEU A 188 3.58 -8.69 0.91
CA LEU A 188 2.66 -8.74 -0.22
C LEU A 188 2.73 -7.45 -1.04
N LEU A 189 3.27 -7.55 -2.24
CA LEU A 189 3.26 -6.48 -3.24
C LEU A 189 1.96 -6.59 -4.05
N ASP A 190 0.96 -5.80 -3.68
CA ASP A 190 -0.37 -5.87 -4.31
C ASP A 190 -0.43 -4.95 -5.52
N GLU A 191 -1.06 -5.41 -6.61
CA GLU A 191 -1.16 -4.73 -7.90
C GLU A 191 0.23 -4.39 -8.50
N CYS A 192 1.15 -5.35 -8.44
CA CYS A 192 2.56 -5.17 -8.80
C CYS A 192 2.77 -4.71 -10.25
N ASP A 193 1.85 -5.05 -11.15
CA ASP A 193 1.86 -4.65 -12.57
C ASP A 193 1.51 -3.16 -12.82
N LEU A 194 1.12 -2.41 -11.79
CA LEU A 194 1.04 -0.94 -11.86
C LEU A 194 2.40 -0.28 -11.64
N GLY A 195 3.37 -1.02 -11.09
CA GLY A 195 4.69 -0.51 -10.73
C GLY A 195 5.55 -0.16 -11.93
N SER A 196 6.51 0.72 -11.71
CA SER A 196 7.52 1.12 -12.69
C SER A 196 8.82 0.35 -12.52
N ASN A 197 9.83 0.63 -13.37
CA ASN A 197 11.18 0.08 -13.24
C ASN A 197 11.85 0.35 -11.87
N LYS A 198 11.30 1.24 -11.06
CA LYS A 198 11.77 1.49 -9.68
C LYS A 198 11.68 0.23 -8.78
N LEU A 199 10.78 -0.71 -9.11
CA LEU A 199 10.68 -2.01 -8.42
C LEU A 199 11.94 -2.87 -8.54
N MET A 200 12.86 -2.54 -9.47
CA MET A 200 14.15 -3.23 -9.59
C MET A 200 15.02 -3.09 -8.33
N ALA A 201 14.75 -2.11 -7.47
CA ALA A 201 15.39 -2.00 -6.15
C ALA A 201 15.14 -3.24 -5.26
N LEU A 202 14.07 -4.00 -5.53
CA LEU A 202 13.70 -5.20 -4.79
C LEU A 202 14.40 -6.49 -5.28
N GLN A 203 15.26 -6.44 -6.29
CA GLN A 203 15.93 -7.65 -6.81
C GLN A 203 16.62 -8.47 -5.72
N PRO A 204 17.45 -7.90 -4.82
CA PRO A 204 18.09 -8.67 -3.75
C PRO A 204 17.06 -9.28 -2.77
N VAL A 205 15.96 -8.56 -2.53
CA VAL A 205 14.85 -9.01 -1.67
C VAL A 205 14.18 -10.25 -2.23
N LEU A 206 13.91 -10.26 -3.54
CA LEU A 206 13.30 -11.40 -4.26
C LEU A 206 14.25 -12.62 -4.36
N GLU A 207 15.53 -12.43 -4.13
CA GLU A 207 16.53 -13.50 -4.02
C GLU A 207 16.72 -13.98 -2.56
N GLY A 208 15.97 -13.44 -1.59
CA GLY A 208 16.14 -13.74 -0.17
C GLY A 208 17.45 -13.22 0.43
N LYS A 209 18.09 -12.27 -0.25
CA LYS A 209 19.36 -11.68 0.16
C LYS A 209 19.14 -10.41 0.99
N GLY A 210 20.20 -10.00 1.68
CA GLY A 210 20.22 -8.74 2.41
C GLY A 210 20.24 -7.53 1.47
N VAL A 211 19.73 -6.40 1.97
CA VAL A 211 19.71 -5.12 1.27
C VAL A 211 20.59 -4.11 2.00
N TYR A 212 21.38 -3.38 1.24
CA TYR A 212 22.18 -2.28 1.75
C TYR A 212 21.42 -0.97 1.66
N LEU A 213 21.06 -0.43 2.80
CA LEU A 213 20.38 0.88 2.90
C LEU A 213 21.42 2.00 2.77
N LYS A 214 21.64 2.50 1.57
CA LYS A 214 22.65 3.51 1.23
C LYS A 214 22.52 4.79 2.07
N LYS A 215 21.30 5.20 2.40
CA LYS A 215 20.99 6.43 3.14
C LYS A 215 21.48 6.41 4.59
N VAL A 216 21.59 5.23 5.18
CA VAL A 216 21.95 5.03 6.59
C VAL A 216 23.14 4.10 6.77
N ASN A 217 23.79 3.71 5.66
CA ASN A 217 24.99 2.86 5.67
C ASN A 217 24.79 1.57 6.47
N LYS A 218 23.63 0.91 6.32
CA LYS A 218 23.24 -0.28 7.08
C LYS A 218 22.85 -1.43 6.17
N TRP A 219 23.35 -2.65 6.46
CA TRP A 219 22.84 -3.89 5.88
C TRP A 219 21.64 -4.39 6.68
N VAL A 220 20.60 -4.81 5.97
CA VAL A 220 19.46 -5.52 6.55
C VAL A 220 19.37 -6.89 5.91
N THR A 221 19.38 -7.94 6.73
CA THR A 221 19.27 -9.33 6.30
C THR A 221 17.91 -9.87 6.71
N PRO A 222 17.19 -10.60 5.84
CA PRO A 222 15.88 -11.13 6.18
C PRO A 222 15.99 -12.18 7.31
N LYS A 223 15.08 -12.10 8.28
CA LYS A 223 14.92 -13.11 9.31
C LYS A 223 14.18 -14.34 8.77
N ASN A 224 14.33 -15.46 9.47
CA ASN A 224 13.62 -16.70 9.14
C ASN A 224 12.11 -16.49 9.08
N GLY A 225 11.46 -17.05 8.06
CA GLY A 225 10.03 -16.90 7.82
C GLY A 225 9.68 -15.77 6.84
N PHE A 226 10.64 -14.90 6.50
CA PHE A 226 10.44 -13.89 5.45
C PHE A 226 10.14 -14.57 4.11
N ASN A 227 9.15 -14.05 3.42
CA ASN A 227 8.81 -14.44 2.05
C ASN A 227 8.20 -13.26 1.30
N VAL A 228 8.15 -13.35 -0.03
CA VAL A 228 7.54 -12.34 -0.89
C VAL A 228 6.43 -12.95 -1.71
N MET A 229 5.29 -12.30 -1.74
CA MET A 229 4.19 -12.59 -2.66
C MET A 229 3.85 -11.33 -3.43
N ALA A 230 3.50 -11.47 -4.70
CA ALA A 230 3.01 -10.36 -5.51
C ALA A 230 1.68 -10.74 -6.14
N THR A 231 0.77 -9.77 -6.27
CA THR A 231 -0.45 -9.92 -7.08
C THR A 231 -0.40 -9.00 -8.28
N ALA A 232 -1.01 -9.43 -9.38
CA ALA A 232 -1.13 -8.67 -10.60
C ALA A 232 -2.42 -9.03 -11.36
N ASN A 233 -2.92 -8.13 -12.17
CA ASN A 233 -4.04 -8.41 -13.08
C ASN A 233 -3.56 -8.98 -14.41
N THR A 234 -2.30 -8.74 -14.75
CA THR A 234 -1.62 -9.27 -15.94
C THR A 234 -0.52 -10.24 -15.56
N LYS A 235 0.06 -10.93 -16.56
CA LYS A 235 1.23 -11.81 -16.34
C LYS A 235 2.56 -11.03 -16.35
N GLY A 236 2.52 -9.72 -16.09
CA GLY A 236 3.68 -8.84 -16.16
C GLY A 236 4.02 -8.36 -17.58
N LYS A 237 3.21 -8.73 -18.58
CA LYS A 237 3.39 -8.33 -19.99
C LYS A 237 2.62 -7.07 -20.39
N GLY A 238 1.99 -6.41 -19.41
CA GLY A 238 1.09 -5.29 -19.68
C GLY A 238 -0.26 -5.77 -20.25
N SER A 239 -1.05 -4.84 -20.77
CA SER A 239 -2.32 -5.12 -21.44
C SER A 239 -2.16 -4.90 -22.94
N ASP A 240 -1.93 -5.98 -23.69
CA ASP A 240 -1.82 -5.91 -25.16
C ASP A 240 -3.15 -5.53 -25.80
N ASP A 241 -4.26 -5.79 -25.12
CA ASP A 241 -5.63 -5.55 -25.56
C ASP A 241 -6.25 -4.23 -25.02
N GLY A 242 -5.48 -3.46 -24.24
CA GLY A 242 -5.95 -2.20 -23.63
C GLY A 242 -6.97 -2.34 -22.50
N ARG A 243 -7.33 -3.57 -22.11
CA ARG A 243 -8.34 -3.84 -21.06
C ARG A 243 -7.90 -3.44 -19.65
N PHE A 244 -6.58 -3.46 -19.41
CA PHE A 244 -5.99 -3.08 -18.12
C PHE A 244 -5.17 -1.81 -18.27
N ILE A 245 -5.87 -0.69 -18.49
CA ILE A 245 -5.26 0.63 -18.62
C ILE A 245 -4.47 0.94 -17.34
N GLY A 246 -3.21 1.37 -17.51
CA GLY A 246 -2.32 1.70 -16.40
C GLY A 246 -1.42 0.57 -15.94
N THR A 247 -1.58 -0.66 -16.44
CA THR A 247 -0.60 -1.72 -16.19
C THR A 247 0.64 -1.52 -17.06
N ASN A 248 1.80 -1.77 -16.45
CA ASN A 248 3.09 -1.66 -17.11
C ASN A 248 3.63 -3.05 -17.49
N ILE A 249 4.53 -3.07 -18.49
CA ILE A 249 5.34 -4.25 -18.76
C ILE A 249 6.41 -4.32 -17.66
N LEU A 250 6.35 -5.34 -16.84
CA LEU A 250 7.36 -5.59 -15.81
C LEU A 250 8.64 -6.11 -16.45
N ASN A 251 9.77 -5.75 -15.86
CA ASN A 251 11.07 -6.23 -16.32
C ASN A 251 11.16 -7.74 -16.14
N GLU A 252 11.60 -8.46 -17.17
CA GLU A 252 11.75 -9.92 -17.17
C GLU A 252 12.67 -10.39 -16.04
N ALA A 253 13.78 -9.67 -15.78
CA ALA A 253 14.68 -10.00 -14.69
C ALA A 253 14.03 -9.86 -13.30
N PHE A 254 12.98 -9.06 -13.15
CA PHE A 254 12.17 -8.98 -11.94
C PHE A 254 11.23 -10.19 -11.82
N LEU A 255 10.56 -10.56 -12.92
CA LEU A 255 9.62 -11.68 -12.95
C LEU A 255 10.32 -13.02 -12.73
N GLU A 256 11.48 -13.24 -13.33
CA GLU A 256 12.30 -14.47 -13.19
C GLU A 256 12.76 -14.75 -11.74
N ARG A 257 12.69 -13.76 -10.85
CA ARG A 257 13.01 -13.95 -9.43
C ARG A 257 11.87 -14.52 -8.61
N PHE A 258 10.68 -14.58 -9.15
CA PHE A 258 9.60 -15.35 -8.53
C PHE A 258 9.77 -16.84 -8.85
N ALA A 259 9.77 -17.67 -7.81
CA ALA A 259 9.96 -19.11 -7.95
C ALA A 259 8.85 -19.77 -8.74
N ILE A 260 7.62 -19.25 -8.62
CA ILE A 260 6.45 -19.70 -9.39
C ILE A 260 5.54 -18.54 -9.74
N THR A 261 4.83 -18.70 -10.85
CA THR A 261 3.69 -17.86 -11.23
C THR A 261 2.42 -18.71 -11.16
N ILE A 262 1.41 -18.20 -10.47
CA ILE A 262 0.12 -18.85 -10.27
C ILE A 262 -0.97 -17.99 -10.90
N GLU A 263 -1.77 -18.57 -11.78
CA GLU A 263 -2.92 -17.91 -12.38
C GLU A 263 -4.18 -18.30 -11.59
N GLN A 264 -4.70 -17.40 -10.77
CA GLN A 264 -5.90 -17.61 -9.97
C GLN A 264 -7.15 -17.47 -10.86
N PRO A 265 -7.95 -18.54 -11.06
CA PRO A 265 -9.17 -18.46 -11.83
C PRO A 265 -10.31 -17.79 -11.04
N TYR A 266 -11.43 -17.50 -11.69
CA TYR A 266 -12.69 -17.33 -10.98
C TYR A 266 -13.12 -18.65 -10.31
N ALA A 267 -13.93 -18.54 -9.27
CA ALA A 267 -14.49 -19.71 -8.62
C ALA A 267 -15.45 -20.45 -9.58
N THR A 268 -15.52 -21.77 -9.46
CA THR A 268 -16.52 -22.54 -10.18
C THR A 268 -17.93 -22.14 -9.74
N THR A 269 -18.94 -22.33 -10.59
CA THR A 269 -20.35 -22.01 -10.33
C THR A 269 -20.82 -22.51 -8.96
N ALA A 270 -20.49 -23.76 -8.61
CA ALA A 270 -20.85 -24.33 -7.32
C ALA A 270 -20.19 -23.66 -6.11
N VAL A 271 -18.93 -23.24 -6.27
CA VAL A 271 -18.19 -22.49 -5.23
C VAL A 271 -18.67 -21.06 -5.15
N GLU A 272 -18.86 -20.40 -6.29
CA GLU A 272 -19.32 -19.02 -6.35
C GLU A 272 -20.74 -18.87 -5.78
N LYS A 273 -21.62 -19.83 -6.02
CA LYS A 273 -22.95 -19.88 -5.37
C LYS A 273 -22.83 -19.91 -3.83
N LYS A 274 -21.88 -20.68 -3.29
CA LYS A 274 -21.62 -20.67 -1.83
C LYS A 274 -21.14 -19.31 -1.33
N ILE A 275 -20.27 -18.64 -2.10
CA ILE A 275 -19.78 -17.29 -1.78
C ILE A 275 -20.94 -16.30 -1.77
N VAL A 276 -21.77 -16.29 -2.80
CA VAL A 276 -22.93 -15.40 -2.94
C VAL A 276 -23.95 -15.65 -1.81
N LEU A 277 -24.28 -16.90 -1.53
CA LEU A 277 -25.18 -17.26 -0.41
C LEU A 277 -24.58 -16.87 0.95
N GLY A 278 -23.27 -17.03 1.13
CA GLY A 278 -22.57 -16.58 2.33
C GLY A 278 -22.70 -15.05 2.52
N ALA A 279 -22.51 -14.28 1.45
CA ALA A 279 -22.72 -12.84 1.45
C ALA A 279 -24.19 -12.47 1.77
N MET A 280 -25.16 -13.15 1.16
CA MET A 280 -26.59 -12.93 1.42
C MET A 280 -26.94 -13.19 2.90
N LYS A 281 -26.39 -14.27 3.50
CA LYS A 281 -26.56 -14.56 4.93
C LYS A 281 -25.98 -13.44 5.80
N LYS A 282 -24.79 -12.97 5.47
CA LYS A 282 -24.13 -11.87 6.17
C LYS A 282 -24.93 -10.58 6.16
N TYR A 283 -25.61 -10.27 5.05
CA TYR A 283 -26.46 -9.08 4.91
C TYR A 283 -27.94 -9.33 5.28
N GLY A 284 -28.28 -10.52 5.77
CA GLY A 284 -29.61 -10.84 6.30
C GLY A 284 -30.72 -11.00 5.28
N LYS A 285 -30.39 -11.17 3.99
CA LYS A 285 -31.38 -11.33 2.91
C LYS A 285 -30.99 -12.48 1.98
N VAL A 286 -31.46 -13.69 2.31
CA VAL A 286 -31.16 -14.91 1.55
C VAL A 286 -32.24 -15.18 0.51
N ASP A 287 -31.82 -15.38 -0.74
CA ASP A 287 -32.66 -15.77 -1.86
C ASP A 287 -31.82 -16.71 -2.75
N GLU A 288 -32.13 -18.01 -2.68
CA GLU A 288 -31.34 -19.06 -3.34
C GLU A 288 -31.48 -19.02 -4.88
N ASP A 289 -32.66 -18.69 -5.37
CA ASP A 289 -32.91 -18.57 -6.82
C ASP A 289 -32.14 -17.37 -7.38
N PHE A 290 -32.20 -16.22 -6.68
CA PHE A 290 -31.42 -15.05 -7.07
C PHE A 290 -29.92 -15.35 -7.04
N ALA A 291 -29.43 -16.05 -6.04
CA ALA A 291 -28.00 -16.44 -5.98
C ALA A 291 -27.60 -17.33 -7.16
N THR A 292 -28.47 -18.29 -7.54
CA THR A 292 -28.24 -19.17 -8.69
C THR A 292 -28.23 -18.39 -9.98
N ASN A 293 -29.24 -17.54 -10.20
CA ASN A 293 -29.35 -16.71 -11.40
C ASN A 293 -28.18 -15.75 -11.56
N LEU A 294 -27.74 -15.10 -10.48
CA LEU A 294 -26.56 -14.22 -10.51
C LEU A 294 -25.29 -14.95 -10.93
N VAL A 295 -25.08 -16.16 -10.43
CA VAL A 295 -23.88 -16.93 -10.75
C VAL A 295 -23.92 -17.43 -12.19
N THR A 296 -25.06 -17.96 -12.65
CA THR A 296 -25.27 -18.37 -14.06
C THR A 296 -25.06 -17.19 -15.01
N TRP A 297 -25.66 -16.05 -14.70
CA TRP A 297 -25.50 -14.81 -15.47
C TRP A 297 -24.02 -14.37 -15.57
N ALA A 298 -23.31 -14.38 -14.46
CA ALA A 298 -21.90 -14.01 -14.45
C ALA A 298 -21.03 -15.00 -15.22
N GLU A 299 -21.35 -16.30 -15.16
CA GLU A 299 -20.65 -17.35 -15.89
C GLU A 299 -20.77 -17.17 -17.41
N VAL A 300 -21.97 -16.92 -17.91
CA VAL A 300 -22.23 -16.66 -19.35
C VAL A 300 -21.47 -15.42 -19.82
N ILE A 301 -21.55 -14.32 -19.06
CA ILE A 301 -20.81 -13.10 -19.38
C ILE A 301 -19.31 -13.36 -19.45
N ARG A 302 -18.75 -14.08 -18.47
CA ARG A 302 -17.32 -14.40 -18.46
C ARG A 302 -16.92 -15.30 -19.63
N LYS A 303 -17.76 -16.28 -20.01
CA LYS A 303 -17.53 -17.12 -21.18
C LYS A 303 -17.43 -16.25 -22.43
N THR A 304 -18.43 -15.40 -22.67
CA THR A 304 -18.46 -14.46 -23.79
C THR A 304 -17.25 -13.51 -23.80
N PHE A 305 -16.82 -13.05 -22.62
CA PHE A 305 -15.62 -12.25 -22.48
C PHE A 305 -14.35 -13.00 -22.90
N PHE A 306 -14.16 -14.26 -22.45
CA PHE A 306 -13.01 -15.07 -22.83
C PHE A 306 -13.02 -15.45 -24.30
N ASP A 307 -14.18 -15.59 -24.90
CA ASP A 307 -14.35 -15.86 -26.34
C ASP A 307 -14.18 -14.57 -27.20
N GLY A 308 -13.93 -13.43 -26.55
CA GLY A 308 -13.66 -12.14 -27.22
C GLY A 308 -14.93 -11.42 -27.72
N GLY A 309 -16.11 -11.86 -27.31
CA GLY A 309 -17.39 -11.26 -27.74
C GLY A 309 -17.75 -9.95 -27.03
N ILE A 310 -17.15 -9.71 -25.86
CA ILE A 310 -17.36 -8.48 -25.06
C ILE A 310 -16.08 -8.08 -24.35
N ASP A 311 -15.95 -6.81 -23.98
CA ASP A 311 -14.78 -6.29 -23.29
C ASP A 311 -14.96 -6.12 -21.77
N GLU A 312 -16.20 -6.23 -21.28
CA GLU A 312 -16.54 -6.10 -19.87
C GLU A 312 -16.95 -7.44 -19.27
N LEU A 313 -16.75 -7.57 -17.96
CA LEU A 313 -17.12 -8.79 -17.23
C LEU A 313 -17.75 -8.50 -15.86
N ILE A 314 -18.42 -9.52 -15.32
CA ILE A 314 -18.95 -9.52 -13.95
C ILE A 314 -18.04 -10.36 -13.07
N SER A 315 -17.28 -9.69 -12.20
CA SER A 315 -16.40 -10.34 -11.23
C SER A 315 -17.16 -10.84 -9.99
N THR A 316 -16.57 -11.76 -9.23
CA THR A 316 -17.12 -12.22 -7.94
C THR A 316 -17.30 -11.04 -6.96
N ARG A 317 -16.40 -10.06 -6.98
CA ARG A 317 -16.56 -8.80 -6.22
C ARG A 317 -17.82 -8.04 -6.64
N ARG A 318 -18.15 -8.03 -7.92
CA ARG A 318 -19.36 -7.38 -8.43
C ARG A 318 -20.61 -8.08 -7.95
N LEU A 319 -20.60 -9.42 -7.89
CA LEU A 319 -21.70 -10.20 -7.32
C LEU A 319 -21.94 -9.88 -5.84
N ASP A 320 -20.87 -9.75 -5.03
CA ASP A 320 -21.00 -9.32 -3.63
C ASP A 320 -21.62 -7.91 -3.52
N HIS A 321 -21.24 -6.98 -4.42
CA HIS A 321 -21.83 -5.65 -4.45
C HIS A 321 -23.33 -5.69 -4.82
N ILE A 322 -23.74 -6.53 -5.77
CA ILE A 322 -25.15 -6.73 -6.13
C ILE A 322 -25.93 -7.28 -4.94
N VAL A 323 -25.38 -8.27 -4.22
CA VAL A 323 -26.00 -8.82 -3.02
C VAL A 323 -26.18 -7.75 -1.93
N LYS A 324 -25.18 -6.90 -1.72
CA LYS A 324 -25.29 -5.76 -0.79
C LYS A 324 -26.37 -4.79 -1.21
N ALA A 325 -26.40 -4.42 -2.50
CA ALA A 325 -27.43 -3.54 -3.04
C ALA A 325 -28.84 -4.14 -2.89
N PHE A 326 -28.98 -5.44 -3.15
CA PHE A 326 -30.25 -6.15 -2.94
C PHE A 326 -30.67 -6.14 -1.46
N ALA A 327 -29.75 -6.32 -0.53
CA ALA A 327 -30.06 -6.23 0.90
C ALA A 327 -30.55 -4.82 1.29
N ILE A 328 -29.96 -3.77 0.72
CA ILE A 328 -30.31 -2.37 1.01
C ILE A 328 -31.64 -1.97 0.35
N PHE A 329 -31.82 -2.26 -0.94
CA PHE A 329 -32.92 -1.72 -1.73
C PHE A 329 -34.12 -2.67 -1.82
N GLY A 330 -33.93 -3.96 -1.61
CA GLY A 330 -35.00 -4.97 -1.68
C GLY A 330 -35.45 -5.37 -3.07
N ASP A 331 -34.86 -4.78 -4.11
CA ASP A 331 -35.22 -5.00 -5.53
C ASP A 331 -34.01 -5.57 -6.28
N LYS A 332 -34.19 -6.75 -6.90
CA LYS A 332 -33.17 -7.50 -7.64
C LYS A 332 -32.67 -6.74 -8.86
N LEU A 333 -33.59 -6.27 -9.70
CA LEU A 333 -33.27 -5.58 -10.93
C LEU A 333 -32.62 -4.24 -10.67
N LYS A 334 -33.11 -3.49 -9.68
CA LYS A 334 -32.47 -2.24 -9.25
C LYS A 334 -31.06 -2.47 -8.72
N ALA A 335 -30.85 -3.53 -7.96
CA ALA A 335 -29.52 -3.87 -7.44
C ALA A 335 -28.52 -4.18 -8.57
N ILE A 336 -28.95 -4.92 -9.59
CA ILE A 336 -28.15 -5.21 -10.77
C ILE A 336 -27.85 -3.92 -11.53
N ASP A 337 -28.90 -3.15 -11.87
CA ASP A 337 -28.81 -1.90 -12.64
C ASP A 337 -27.79 -0.92 -12.04
N LEU A 338 -27.90 -0.66 -10.73
CA LEU A 338 -26.97 0.22 -10.02
C LEU A 338 -25.52 -0.29 -10.05
N CYS A 339 -25.32 -1.61 -9.97
CA CYS A 339 -23.99 -2.19 -9.94
C CYS A 339 -23.33 -2.29 -11.32
N ILE A 340 -24.09 -2.25 -12.41
CA ILE A 340 -23.56 -2.24 -13.79
C ILE A 340 -23.61 -0.85 -14.43
N ALA A 341 -24.10 0.18 -13.75
CA ALA A 341 -24.27 1.54 -14.26
C ALA A 341 -22.98 2.21 -14.78
N ARG A 342 -21.80 1.70 -14.40
CA ARG A 342 -20.52 2.21 -14.90
C ARG A 342 -20.16 1.78 -16.32
N PHE A 343 -20.85 0.75 -16.84
CA PHE A 343 -20.64 0.27 -18.20
C PHE A 343 -21.32 1.18 -19.20
N ASP A 344 -20.93 1.12 -20.46
CA ASP A 344 -21.61 1.81 -21.53
C ASP A 344 -23.06 1.33 -21.68
N ASP A 345 -23.88 2.09 -22.38
CA ASP A 345 -25.32 1.83 -22.45
C ASP A 345 -25.64 0.52 -23.17
N GLU A 346 -24.91 0.15 -24.22
CA GLU A 346 -25.10 -1.10 -24.97
C GLU A 346 -24.77 -2.31 -24.10
N THR A 347 -23.63 -2.30 -23.42
CA THR A 347 -23.23 -3.35 -22.46
C THR A 347 -24.24 -3.49 -21.32
N LYS A 348 -24.74 -2.38 -20.77
CA LYS A 348 -25.75 -2.42 -19.71
C LYS A 348 -27.04 -3.08 -20.16
N GLU A 349 -27.55 -2.68 -21.33
CA GLU A 349 -28.78 -3.26 -21.88
C GLU A 349 -28.62 -4.75 -22.16
N SER A 350 -27.49 -5.15 -22.79
CA SER A 350 -27.17 -6.56 -23.03
C SER A 350 -27.11 -7.38 -21.74
N PHE A 351 -26.48 -6.85 -20.70
CA PHE A 351 -26.37 -7.55 -19.42
C PHE A 351 -27.72 -7.67 -18.70
N LYS A 352 -28.58 -6.65 -18.77
CA LYS A 352 -29.95 -6.70 -18.23
C LYS A 352 -30.83 -7.69 -18.97
N ASP A 353 -30.78 -7.68 -20.29
CA ASP A 353 -31.55 -8.59 -21.12
C ASP A 353 -31.14 -10.04 -20.86
N LEU A 354 -29.84 -10.31 -20.79
CA LEU A 354 -29.31 -11.61 -20.43
C LEU A 354 -29.80 -12.05 -19.03
N TYR A 355 -29.75 -11.15 -18.04
CA TYR A 355 -30.24 -11.49 -16.69
C TYR A 355 -31.74 -11.82 -16.70
N THR A 356 -32.54 -11.08 -17.43
CA THR A 356 -33.99 -11.31 -17.57
C THR A 356 -34.27 -12.68 -18.18
N LYS A 357 -33.47 -13.10 -19.17
CA LYS A 357 -33.57 -14.44 -19.77
C LYS A 357 -33.19 -15.55 -18.78
N VAL A 358 -32.14 -15.35 -18.03
CA VAL A 358 -31.73 -16.30 -16.96
C VAL A 358 -32.82 -16.41 -15.89
N ASP A 359 -33.40 -15.30 -15.45
CA ASP A 359 -34.45 -15.27 -14.41
C ASP A 359 -35.77 -15.91 -14.90
N ALA A 360 -36.03 -15.82 -16.19
CA ALA A 360 -37.16 -16.51 -16.83
C ALA A 360 -36.92 -18.01 -17.10
N GLY A 361 -35.73 -18.53 -16.81
CA GLY A 361 -35.38 -19.94 -17.03
C GLY A 361 -35.21 -20.33 -18.49
N VAL A 362 -34.85 -19.40 -19.35
CA VAL A 362 -34.56 -19.66 -20.78
C VAL A 362 -33.24 -20.44 -20.86
N ASP A 363 -33.23 -21.56 -21.59
CA ASP A 363 -31.99 -22.30 -21.86
C ASP A 363 -31.12 -21.50 -22.86
N LEU A 364 -30.03 -20.98 -22.34
CA LEU A 364 -29.13 -20.13 -23.11
C LEU A 364 -28.28 -20.93 -24.12
N ASN A 365 -28.21 -22.24 -24.02
CA ASN A 365 -27.49 -23.11 -24.99
C ASN A 365 -28.33 -23.32 -26.29
N GLU A 366 -29.66 -23.19 -26.21
CA GLU A 366 -30.53 -23.32 -27.39
C GLU A 366 -30.54 -22.07 -28.27
N VAL A 367 -30.10 -20.92 -27.77
CA VAL A 367 -30.12 -19.64 -28.51
C VAL A 367 -28.96 -19.56 -29.52
N GLU A 368 -27.88 -20.31 -29.34
CA GLU A 368 -26.73 -20.33 -30.26
C GLU A 368 -26.94 -21.17 -31.54
N GLU A 369 -28.00 -22.00 -31.65
CA GLU A 369 -28.22 -22.89 -32.80
C GLU A 369 -29.11 -22.30 -33.92
N ASN A 370 -29.47 -21.03 -33.83
CA ASN A 370 -30.30 -20.43 -34.91
C ASN A 370 -29.62 -19.22 -35.55
N PRO A 371 -28.62 -19.43 -36.41
CA PRO A 371 -28.08 -18.38 -37.26
C PRO A 371 -29.02 -18.25 -38.50
N TYR A 372 -29.51 -17.09 -38.75
CA TYR A 372 -30.07 -16.74 -40.03
C TYR A 372 -29.07 -16.91 -41.15
#